data_f2d26ae4124a34bafb1e83161c62c100
#
_entry.id   f2d26ae4124a34bafb1e83161c62c100
#
_cell.length_a   1.000
_cell.length_b   1.000
_cell.length_c   1.000
_cell.angle_alpha   90.00
_cell.angle_beta   90.00
_cell.angle_gamma   90.00
#
_symmetry.space_group_name_H-M   'P 1'
#
loop_
_entity.id
_entity.type
_entity.pdbx_description
1 polymer ?
#
loop_
_entity_poly.entity_id
_entity_poly.type
_entity_poly.pdbx_seq_one_letter_code
_entity_poly.pdbx_strand_id
1 'polypeptide(L)'
;MNITTILPQTRKAYSLIHQMTGDLGGNSHGGAIYGEITMVSMQKIVQLMKRHTKLGPGSRFIDVGCGLSKPNIHVALDPGVEFSYGIEMDVNRWILGMNNLKICLDEAIGKGQSKQNEQFLHRCILEHGNIESAKNFDPFTHVYMFDVGFPPKLLNKLSEIYNRSQSKYLICYHGEKDMIEKYGFDIELIVKVKTNMHGSRRSHTVFIYRRVSTKKNENIDLITCNGMPCDDLFHDAWIKTKKGDLQSIHEGIKQQIMIARQTSEPKRTNLQYKDLVQKPSLSLRSKIKKKKNGKSSLPLLTTKRHLQFIQKVLVTSQMLIFVHCYP
;
A
#
# COMPACT_ATOMS: atom_id res chain seq x y z
N MET A 1 1.70 -16.51 -22.05
CA MET A 1 0.53 -15.99 -21.34
C MET A 1 0.13 -14.68 -21.99
N ASN A 2 -1.01 -14.62 -22.65
CA ASN A 2 -1.53 -13.36 -23.17
C ASN A 2 -1.73 -12.42 -21.97
N ILE A 3 -1.11 -11.24 -22.03
CA ILE A 3 -1.24 -10.19 -21.02
C ILE A 3 -2.71 -9.78 -21.03
N THR A 4 -3.46 -10.25 -20.06
CA THR A 4 -4.89 -9.92 -19.93
C THR A 4 -4.99 -8.39 -19.79
N THR A 5 -5.87 -7.79 -20.55
CA THR A 5 -6.04 -6.34 -20.65
C THR A 5 -6.28 -5.72 -19.28
N ILE A 6 -5.42 -4.81 -18.84
CA ILE A 6 -5.64 -4.01 -17.64
C ILE A 6 -6.81 -3.07 -17.92
N LEU A 7 -7.77 -3.00 -17.00
CA LEU A 7 -8.97 -2.17 -17.16
C LEU A 7 -8.60 -0.67 -17.28
N PRO A 8 -9.32 0.11 -18.10
CA PRO A 8 -9.04 1.53 -18.28
C PRO A 8 -9.03 2.33 -16.98
N GLN A 9 -9.98 2.07 -16.06
CA GLN A 9 -10.05 2.71 -14.74
C GLN A 9 -8.81 2.40 -13.87
N THR A 10 -8.30 1.18 -13.91
CA THR A 10 -7.08 0.79 -13.21
C THR A 10 -5.86 1.53 -13.78
N ARG A 11 -5.74 1.61 -15.12
CA ARG A 11 -4.67 2.40 -15.77
C ARG A 11 -4.73 3.88 -15.37
N LYS A 12 -5.94 4.45 -15.34
CA LYS A 12 -6.14 5.84 -14.95
C LYS A 12 -5.73 6.07 -13.50
N ALA A 13 -6.13 5.19 -12.56
CA ALA A 13 -5.73 5.28 -11.17
C ALA A 13 -4.21 5.28 -11.01
N TYR A 14 -3.50 4.36 -11.67
CA TYR A 14 -2.03 4.35 -11.62
C TYR A 14 -1.39 5.60 -12.23
N SER A 15 -1.98 6.17 -13.28
CA SER A 15 -1.53 7.45 -13.85
C SER A 15 -1.69 8.61 -12.84
N LEU A 16 -2.82 8.67 -12.14
CA LEU A 16 -3.08 9.67 -11.10
C LEU A 16 -2.12 9.51 -9.91
N ILE A 17 -1.92 8.29 -9.43
CA ILE A 17 -0.96 7.98 -8.37
C ILE A 17 0.45 8.39 -8.78
N HIS A 18 0.87 8.09 -10.02
CA HIS A 18 2.18 8.49 -10.51
C HIS A 18 2.33 10.03 -10.57
N GLN A 19 1.30 10.76 -10.95
CA GLN A 19 1.29 12.22 -10.92
C GLN A 19 1.38 12.77 -9.49
N MET A 20 0.77 12.10 -8.52
CA MET A 20 0.73 12.53 -7.12
C MET A 20 2.03 12.21 -6.38
N THR A 21 2.51 10.97 -6.44
CA THR A 21 3.63 10.49 -5.63
C THR A 21 4.84 10.07 -6.45
N GLY A 22 4.74 9.99 -7.78
CA GLY A 22 5.79 9.46 -8.65
C GLY A 22 6.01 7.97 -8.45
N ASP A 23 7.17 7.49 -8.88
CA ASP A 23 7.64 6.13 -8.63
C ASP A 23 8.59 6.15 -7.43
N LEU A 24 8.04 5.89 -6.27
CA LEU A 24 8.81 5.72 -5.04
C LEU A 24 9.22 4.25 -4.93
N GLY A 25 10.47 4.01 -4.67
CA GLY A 25 10.99 2.65 -4.46
C GLY A 25 12.48 2.67 -4.17
N GLY A 26 12.93 1.65 -3.47
CA GLY A 26 14.32 1.49 -3.10
C GLY A 26 14.67 2.03 -1.71
N ASN A 27 15.84 1.64 -1.25
CA ASN A 27 16.32 1.92 0.11
C ASN A 27 17.32 3.09 0.05
N SER A 28 16.86 4.30 -0.27
CA SER A 28 17.73 5.45 -0.48
C SER A 28 18.38 6.00 0.80
N HIS A 29 17.88 5.63 1.99
CA HIS A 29 18.30 6.22 3.26
C HIS A 29 18.51 5.20 4.40
N GLY A 30 18.73 3.91 4.09
CA GLY A 30 19.06 2.90 5.11
C GLY A 30 17.89 2.44 5.99
N GLY A 31 16.65 2.85 5.69
CA GLY A 31 15.45 2.40 6.39
C GLY A 31 14.93 1.03 5.91
N ALA A 32 13.76 0.62 6.38
CA ALA A 32 13.09 -0.61 5.95
C ALA A 32 12.94 -0.64 4.42
N ILE A 33 13.13 -1.82 3.83
CA ILE A 33 12.97 -2.01 2.39
C ILE A 33 11.55 -1.65 2.00
N TYR A 34 11.42 -0.64 1.14
CA TYR A 34 10.17 -0.24 0.54
C TYR A 34 10.17 -0.58 -0.94
N GLY A 35 9.23 -1.39 -1.39
CA GLY A 35 9.09 -1.77 -2.79
C GLY A 35 7.66 -1.53 -3.28
N GLU A 36 7.51 -0.67 -4.28
CA GLU A 36 6.22 -0.49 -4.95
C GLU A 36 6.09 -1.44 -6.13
N ILE A 37 5.07 -2.27 -6.08
CA ILE A 37 4.77 -3.17 -7.18
C ILE A 37 4.34 -2.40 -8.43
N THR A 38 4.86 -2.81 -9.60
CA THR A 38 4.42 -2.22 -10.87
C THR A 38 2.99 -2.64 -11.20
N MET A 39 2.25 -1.78 -11.93
CA MET A 39 0.88 -2.06 -12.36
C MET A 39 0.76 -3.41 -13.09
N VAL A 40 1.70 -3.69 -14.00
CA VAL A 40 1.70 -4.95 -14.78
C VAL A 40 1.93 -6.15 -13.87
N SER A 41 2.81 -6.03 -12.88
CA SER A 41 3.07 -7.11 -11.92
C SER A 41 1.88 -7.35 -11.00
N MET A 42 1.24 -6.29 -10.51
CA MET A 42 0.02 -6.43 -9.71
C MET A 42 -1.11 -7.06 -10.51
N GLN A 43 -1.29 -6.66 -11.78
CA GLN A 43 -2.28 -7.30 -12.66
C GLN A 43 -2.02 -8.80 -12.87
N LYS A 44 -0.76 -9.23 -12.99
CA LYS A 44 -0.42 -10.66 -13.05
C LYS A 44 -0.86 -11.40 -11.79
N ILE A 45 -0.60 -10.82 -10.61
CA ILE A 45 -1.03 -11.40 -9.33
C ILE A 45 -2.56 -11.49 -9.27
N VAL A 46 -3.27 -10.40 -9.60
CA VAL A 46 -4.74 -10.37 -9.64
C VAL A 46 -5.30 -11.46 -10.57
N GLN A 47 -4.73 -11.65 -11.75
CA GLN A 47 -5.16 -12.70 -12.68
C GLN A 47 -4.96 -14.11 -12.11
N LEU A 48 -3.84 -14.35 -11.43
CA LEU A 48 -3.59 -15.63 -10.77
C LEU A 48 -4.56 -15.85 -9.59
N MET A 49 -4.80 -14.80 -8.79
CA MET A 49 -5.79 -14.87 -7.71
C MET A 49 -7.21 -15.13 -8.24
N LYS A 50 -7.63 -14.46 -9.33
CA LYS A 50 -8.93 -14.75 -9.98
C LYS A 50 -9.04 -16.22 -10.40
N ARG A 51 -7.97 -16.75 -11.01
CA ARG A 51 -7.94 -18.13 -11.55
C ARG A 51 -7.88 -19.19 -10.43
N HIS A 52 -7.04 -19.00 -9.43
CA HIS A 52 -6.68 -20.04 -8.47
C HIS A 52 -7.34 -19.87 -7.10
N THR A 53 -7.72 -18.65 -6.73
CA THR A 53 -8.30 -18.33 -5.42
C THR A 53 -9.70 -17.76 -5.50
N LYS A 54 -10.27 -17.66 -6.72
CA LYS A 54 -11.58 -17.10 -6.97
C LYS A 54 -11.73 -15.65 -6.46
N LEU A 55 -10.65 -14.85 -6.53
CA LEU A 55 -10.73 -13.43 -6.19
C LEU A 55 -11.82 -12.75 -7.05
N GLY A 56 -12.79 -12.13 -6.41
CA GLY A 56 -13.97 -11.55 -7.07
C GLY A 56 -14.72 -10.59 -6.15
N PRO A 57 -15.93 -10.15 -6.59
CA PRO A 57 -16.73 -9.16 -5.86
C PRO A 57 -17.12 -9.55 -4.43
N GLY A 58 -17.18 -10.84 -4.11
CA GLY A 58 -17.42 -11.33 -2.74
C GLY A 58 -16.15 -11.57 -1.91
N SER A 59 -14.98 -11.22 -2.45
CA SER A 59 -13.71 -11.36 -1.73
C SER A 59 -13.43 -10.16 -0.84
N ARG A 60 -12.77 -10.40 0.30
CA ARG A 60 -12.29 -9.38 1.21
C ARG A 60 -10.76 -9.49 1.28
N PHE A 61 -10.10 -8.39 0.98
CA PHE A 61 -8.66 -8.32 0.77
C PHE A 61 -8.02 -7.39 1.81
N ILE A 62 -6.96 -7.86 2.47
CA ILE A 62 -6.11 -7.03 3.33
C ILE A 62 -4.70 -6.95 2.75
N ASP A 63 -4.12 -5.74 2.77
CA ASP A 63 -2.72 -5.45 2.47
C ASP A 63 -2.00 -5.03 3.76
N VAL A 64 -1.11 -5.90 4.24
CA VAL A 64 -0.32 -5.68 5.46
C VAL A 64 0.94 -4.91 5.13
N GLY A 65 1.08 -3.69 5.66
CA GLY A 65 2.12 -2.76 5.28
C GLY A 65 1.81 -2.14 3.91
N CYS A 66 0.61 -1.59 3.75
CA CYS A 66 0.08 -1.18 2.45
C CYS A 66 0.82 0.00 1.80
N GLY A 67 1.67 0.72 2.54
CA GLY A 67 2.47 1.83 2.02
C GLY A 67 1.62 2.84 1.26
N LEU A 68 1.88 2.99 -0.03
CA LEU A 68 1.16 3.90 -0.93
C LEU A 68 -0.14 3.31 -1.48
N SER A 69 -0.56 2.13 -1.02
CA SER A 69 -1.87 1.50 -1.23
C SER A 69 -2.22 1.14 -2.67
N LYS A 70 -1.22 0.98 -3.54
CA LYS A 70 -1.44 0.57 -4.94
C LYS A 70 -2.17 -0.78 -5.06
N PRO A 71 -1.83 -1.85 -4.30
CA PRO A 71 -2.56 -3.11 -4.33
C PRO A 71 -4.03 -2.95 -3.93
N ASN A 72 -4.31 -2.17 -2.87
CA ASN A 72 -5.66 -1.92 -2.37
C ASN A 72 -6.55 -1.24 -3.42
N ILE A 73 -6.05 -0.16 -4.03
CA ILE A 73 -6.76 0.57 -5.08
C ILE A 73 -6.97 -0.34 -6.31
N HIS A 74 -5.97 -1.15 -6.66
CA HIS A 74 -6.06 -2.07 -7.78
C HIS A 74 -7.18 -3.10 -7.59
N VAL A 75 -7.20 -3.83 -6.47
CA VAL A 75 -8.21 -4.87 -6.24
C VAL A 75 -9.62 -4.29 -6.01
N ALA A 76 -9.72 -3.06 -5.52
CA ALA A 76 -10.99 -2.35 -5.44
C ALA A 76 -11.56 -2.02 -6.83
N LEU A 77 -10.70 -1.78 -7.84
CA LEU A 77 -11.10 -1.50 -9.22
C LEU A 77 -11.20 -2.75 -10.09
N ASP A 78 -10.36 -3.74 -9.87
CA ASP A 78 -10.30 -5.00 -10.61
C ASP A 78 -9.89 -6.17 -9.68
N PRO A 79 -10.80 -7.04 -9.28
CA PRO A 79 -12.15 -7.30 -9.76
C PRO A 79 -13.28 -6.50 -9.10
N GLY A 80 -12.99 -5.54 -8.23
CA GLY A 80 -14.00 -4.86 -7.45
C GLY A 80 -14.40 -5.67 -6.22
N VAL A 81 -13.42 -5.99 -5.35
CA VAL A 81 -13.65 -6.78 -4.12
C VAL A 81 -14.68 -6.13 -3.19
N GLU A 82 -15.31 -6.93 -2.34
CA GLU A 82 -16.30 -6.46 -1.36
C GLU A 82 -15.70 -5.51 -0.33
N PHE A 83 -14.45 -5.77 0.06
CA PHE A 83 -13.70 -4.97 1.04
C PHE A 83 -12.22 -5.04 0.72
N SER A 84 -11.59 -3.88 0.54
CA SER A 84 -10.14 -3.72 0.40
C SER A 84 -9.63 -2.88 1.56
N TYR A 85 -8.86 -3.49 2.43
CA TYR A 85 -8.33 -2.85 3.64
C TYR A 85 -6.81 -2.80 3.57
N GLY A 86 -6.23 -1.64 3.84
CA GLY A 86 -4.79 -1.45 3.98
C GLY A 86 -4.44 -0.96 5.36
N ILE A 87 -3.42 -1.55 5.99
CA ILE A 87 -2.87 -1.08 7.26
C ILE A 87 -1.40 -0.73 7.09
N GLU A 88 -1.00 0.47 7.55
CA GLU A 88 0.38 0.96 7.48
C GLU A 88 0.79 1.59 8.81
N MET A 89 1.95 1.18 9.31
CA MET A 89 2.48 1.68 10.58
C MET A 89 3.22 3.01 10.44
N ASP A 90 3.83 3.28 9.28
CA ASP A 90 4.50 4.54 9.01
C ASP A 90 3.47 5.61 8.60
N VAL A 91 3.30 6.62 9.46
CA VAL A 91 2.32 7.68 9.25
C VAL A 91 2.54 8.46 7.96
N ASN A 92 3.78 8.65 7.51
CA ASN A 92 4.07 9.39 6.27
C ASN A 92 3.65 8.57 5.04
N ARG A 93 3.95 7.26 5.03
CA ARG A 93 3.52 6.36 3.96
C ARG A 93 2.00 6.23 3.94
N TRP A 94 1.37 6.11 5.10
CA TRP A 94 -0.08 6.09 5.21
C TRP A 94 -0.72 7.38 4.66
N ILE A 95 -0.20 8.58 5.01
CA ILE A 95 -0.68 9.87 4.46
C ILE A 95 -0.53 9.90 2.93
N LEU A 96 0.58 9.40 2.39
CA LEU A 96 0.77 9.30 0.94
C LEU A 96 -0.25 8.34 0.29
N GLY A 97 -0.50 7.19 0.90
CA GLY A 97 -1.53 6.24 0.48
C GLY A 97 -2.94 6.85 0.48
N MET A 98 -3.27 7.58 1.54
CA MET A 98 -4.53 8.33 1.65
C MET A 98 -4.69 9.41 0.57
N ASN A 99 -3.60 10.14 0.24
CA ASN A 99 -3.63 11.11 -0.86
C ASN A 99 -3.81 10.40 -2.23
N ASN A 100 -3.20 9.23 -2.43
CA ASN A 100 -3.39 8.43 -3.63
C ASN A 100 -4.84 7.94 -3.77
N LEU A 101 -5.45 7.46 -2.69
CA LEU A 101 -6.85 7.07 -2.70
C LEU A 101 -7.76 8.29 -2.95
N LYS A 102 -7.46 9.42 -2.29
CA LYS A 102 -8.21 10.67 -2.46
C LYS A 102 -8.24 11.13 -3.91
N ILE A 103 -7.09 11.18 -4.61
CA ILE A 103 -7.06 11.64 -6.02
C ILE A 103 -7.83 10.70 -6.94
N CYS A 104 -7.87 9.40 -6.66
CA CYS A 104 -8.67 8.45 -7.40
C CYS A 104 -10.18 8.68 -7.15
N LEU A 105 -10.57 9.04 -5.93
CA LEU A 105 -11.95 9.39 -5.57
C LEU A 105 -12.35 10.74 -6.17
N ASP A 106 -11.48 11.75 -6.15
CA ASP A 106 -11.71 13.05 -6.81
C ASP A 106 -12.04 12.87 -8.29
N GLU A 107 -11.28 12.02 -8.99
CA GLU A 107 -11.53 11.68 -10.40
C GLU A 107 -12.86 10.96 -10.61
N ALA A 108 -13.20 10.02 -9.71
CA ALA A 108 -14.45 9.26 -9.77
C ALA A 108 -15.68 10.18 -9.55
N ILE A 109 -15.61 11.07 -8.58
CA ILE A 109 -16.69 12.01 -8.25
C ILE A 109 -16.83 13.09 -9.33
N GLY A 110 -15.69 13.64 -9.82
CA GLY A 110 -15.67 14.77 -10.75
C GLY A 110 -16.23 14.46 -12.14
N LYS A 111 -16.21 13.19 -12.57
CA LYS A 111 -16.75 12.77 -13.87
C LYS A 111 -18.28 12.67 -13.92
N GLY A 112 -18.96 12.93 -12.82
CA GLY A 112 -20.41 13.09 -12.77
C GLY A 112 -21.20 11.91 -13.30
N GLN A 113 -20.69 10.69 -13.19
CA GLN A 113 -21.52 9.53 -13.55
C GLN A 113 -21.14 8.65 -14.72
N SER A 114 -20.56 7.58 -14.54
CA SER A 114 -21.16 6.34 -15.01
C SER A 114 -21.24 5.35 -13.85
N LYS A 115 -22.43 5.11 -13.39
CA LYS A 115 -22.79 4.42 -12.14
C LYS A 115 -22.25 2.98 -11.98
N GLN A 116 -21.58 2.39 -12.96
CA GLN A 116 -21.24 0.96 -12.93
C GLN A 116 -19.78 0.63 -12.62
N ASN A 117 -18.78 1.51 -12.88
CA ASN A 117 -17.38 1.12 -12.78
C ASN A 117 -16.58 1.84 -11.68
N GLU A 118 -17.14 2.86 -11.03
CA GLU A 118 -16.43 3.69 -10.04
C GLU A 118 -16.90 3.44 -8.60
N GLN A 119 -17.98 2.65 -8.42
CA GLN A 119 -18.61 2.40 -7.13
C GLN A 119 -17.73 1.61 -6.14
N PHE A 120 -16.64 1.00 -6.60
CA PHE A 120 -15.86 0.09 -5.75
C PHE A 120 -14.79 0.76 -4.89
N LEU A 121 -14.40 2.01 -5.22
CA LEU A 121 -13.39 2.74 -4.42
C LEU A 121 -13.89 3.10 -3.01
N HIS A 122 -15.19 3.22 -2.79
CA HIS A 122 -15.76 3.40 -1.46
C HIS A 122 -15.53 2.19 -0.53
N ARG A 123 -15.13 1.05 -1.08
CA ARG A 123 -14.80 -0.19 -0.37
C ARG A 123 -13.32 -0.29 -0.01
N CYS A 124 -12.51 0.71 -0.39
CA CYS A 124 -11.10 0.79 -0.06
C CYS A 124 -10.91 1.67 1.18
N ILE A 125 -10.52 1.06 2.28
CA ILE A 125 -10.24 1.74 3.56
C ILE A 125 -8.77 1.57 3.89
N LEU A 126 -8.12 2.65 4.27
CA LEU A 126 -6.71 2.68 4.65
C LEU A 126 -6.60 3.18 6.08
N GLU A 127 -5.96 2.42 6.95
CA GLU A 127 -5.80 2.79 8.35
C GLU A 127 -4.32 2.89 8.75
N HIS A 128 -4.04 3.88 9.59
CA HIS A 128 -2.76 4.01 10.27
C HIS A 128 -2.79 3.14 11.52
N GLY A 129 -1.95 2.10 11.58
CA GLY A 129 -1.96 1.19 12.72
C GLY A 129 -0.90 0.11 12.67
N ASN A 130 -0.78 -0.62 13.76
CA ASN A 130 0.10 -1.77 13.88
C ASN A 130 -0.69 -3.07 13.75
N ILE A 131 -0.39 -3.87 12.73
CA ILE A 131 -1.04 -5.15 12.48
C ILE A 131 -0.83 -6.17 13.63
N GLU A 132 0.22 -6.03 14.43
CA GLU A 132 0.46 -6.90 15.59
C GLU A 132 -0.64 -6.80 16.66
N SER A 133 -1.49 -5.77 16.61
CA SER A 133 -2.65 -5.60 17.47
C SER A 133 -3.83 -6.53 17.11
N ALA A 134 -3.85 -7.08 15.88
CA ALA A 134 -4.87 -8.02 15.47
C ALA A 134 -4.72 -9.37 16.20
N LYS A 135 -5.83 -10.00 16.51
CA LYS A 135 -5.90 -11.36 17.05
C LYS A 135 -5.98 -12.41 15.93
N ASN A 136 -6.63 -12.03 14.82
CA ASN A 136 -6.81 -12.83 13.61
C ASN A 136 -7.02 -11.90 12.39
N PHE A 137 -7.12 -12.46 11.18
CA PHE A 137 -7.38 -11.70 9.95
C PHE A 137 -8.85 -11.72 9.50
N ASP A 138 -9.78 -12.12 10.36
CA ASP A 138 -11.19 -12.10 9.97
C ASP A 138 -11.71 -10.65 9.93
N PRO A 139 -12.45 -10.26 8.89
CA PRO A 139 -13.21 -11.09 7.96
C PRO A 139 -12.52 -11.35 6.60
N PHE A 140 -11.23 -11.15 6.45
CA PHE A 140 -10.56 -11.21 5.16
C PHE A 140 -10.44 -12.63 4.62
N THR A 141 -10.64 -12.77 3.31
CA THR A 141 -10.47 -14.03 2.58
C THR A 141 -9.08 -14.16 1.96
N HIS A 142 -8.45 -13.02 1.65
CA HIS A 142 -7.13 -12.91 1.02
C HIS A 142 -6.26 -11.96 1.84
N VAL A 143 -5.12 -12.45 2.29
CA VAL A 143 -4.10 -11.67 2.99
C VAL A 143 -2.92 -11.48 2.05
N TYR A 144 -2.60 -10.24 1.74
CA TYR A 144 -1.45 -9.84 0.93
C TYR A 144 -0.44 -9.09 1.79
N MET A 145 0.85 -9.34 1.55
CA MET A 145 1.93 -8.60 2.18
C MET A 145 3.19 -8.59 1.32
N PHE A 146 3.83 -7.42 1.21
CA PHE A 146 5.19 -7.34 0.68
C PHE A 146 6.18 -7.52 1.83
N ASP A 147 6.40 -8.75 2.21
CA ASP A 147 7.07 -9.17 3.43
C ASP A 147 8.61 -9.21 3.37
N VAL A 148 9.22 -8.82 2.25
CA VAL A 148 10.68 -8.87 2.02
C VAL A 148 11.48 -8.08 3.07
N GLY A 149 10.90 -7.00 3.60
CA GLY A 149 11.52 -6.19 4.65
C GLY A 149 11.01 -6.46 6.07
N PHE A 150 10.13 -7.44 6.25
CA PHE A 150 9.57 -7.72 7.57
C PHE A 150 10.59 -8.42 8.47
N PRO A 151 10.76 -7.96 9.71
CA PRO A 151 11.63 -8.65 10.66
C PRO A 151 11.08 -10.02 11.05
N PRO A 152 11.93 -11.02 11.37
CA PRO A 152 11.50 -12.36 11.76
C PRO A 152 10.45 -12.39 12.87
N LYS A 153 10.57 -11.50 13.86
CA LYS A 153 9.60 -11.37 14.96
C LYS A 153 8.19 -11.06 14.45
N LEU A 154 8.08 -10.16 13.48
CA LEU A 154 6.79 -9.81 12.87
C LEU A 154 6.22 -11.00 12.07
N LEU A 155 7.06 -11.71 11.30
CA LEU A 155 6.60 -12.89 10.54
C LEU A 155 6.09 -14.02 11.44
N ASN A 156 6.74 -14.26 12.58
CA ASN A 156 6.25 -15.19 13.60
C ASN A 156 4.89 -14.75 14.15
N LYS A 157 4.74 -13.44 14.46
CA LYS A 157 3.47 -12.91 14.95
C LYS A 157 2.36 -13.00 13.90
N LEU A 158 2.68 -12.72 12.63
CA LEU A 158 1.73 -12.84 11.52
C LEU A 158 1.29 -14.29 11.27
N SER A 159 2.18 -15.26 11.48
CA SER A 159 1.81 -16.69 11.38
C SER A 159 0.79 -17.08 12.46
N GLU A 160 0.98 -16.62 13.71
CA GLU A 160 0.01 -16.84 14.78
C GLU A 160 -1.36 -16.22 14.46
N ILE A 161 -1.37 -14.96 13.97
CA ILE A 161 -2.60 -14.25 13.59
C ILE A 161 -3.28 -14.99 12.42
N TYR A 162 -2.52 -15.37 11.40
CA TYR A 162 -3.05 -16.08 10.23
C TYR A 162 -3.62 -17.45 10.59
N ASN A 163 -2.90 -18.22 11.39
CA ASN A 163 -3.30 -19.57 11.77
C ASN A 163 -4.58 -19.60 12.66
N ARG A 164 -4.91 -18.49 13.33
CA ARG A 164 -6.17 -18.31 14.07
C ARG A 164 -7.33 -17.84 13.21
N SER A 165 -7.06 -17.30 12.01
CA SER A 165 -8.09 -16.71 11.15
C SER A 165 -8.87 -17.76 10.37
N GLN A 166 -9.96 -17.35 9.75
CA GLN A 166 -10.65 -18.10 8.70
C GLN A 166 -10.18 -17.69 7.29
N SER A 167 -9.17 -16.83 7.21
CA SER A 167 -8.56 -16.39 5.94
C SER A 167 -8.10 -17.59 5.13
N LYS A 168 -8.51 -17.64 3.85
CA LYS A 168 -8.27 -18.83 3.00
C LYS A 168 -6.96 -18.76 2.24
N TYR A 169 -6.50 -17.56 1.90
CA TYR A 169 -5.37 -17.37 0.99
C TYR A 169 -4.37 -16.36 1.54
N LEU A 170 -3.09 -16.71 1.35
CA LEU A 170 -1.96 -15.85 1.70
C LEU A 170 -1.15 -15.57 0.44
N ILE A 171 -0.83 -14.30 0.19
CA ILE A 171 -0.02 -13.84 -0.93
C ILE A 171 1.18 -13.10 -0.37
N CYS A 172 2.38 -13.60 -0.57
CA CYS A 172 3.61 -13.05 0.01
C CYS A 172 4.84 -13.30 -0.88
N TYR A 173 6.03 -12.93 -0.41
CA TYR A 173 7.26 -12.99 -1.19
C TYR A 173 8.32 -13.93 -0.62
N HIS A 174 8.06 -14.56 0.52
CA HIS A 174 8.87 -15.66 1.05
C HIS A 174 8.34 -17.01 0.55
N GLY A 175 9.28 -17.94 0.26
CA GLY A 175 8.98 -19.28 -0.20
C GLY A 175 8.56 -20.23 0.91
N GLU A 176 8.19 -21.46 0.53
CA GLU A 176 7.65 -22.50 1.40
C GLU A 176 8.56 -22.80 2.61
N LYS A 177 9.88 -22.92 2.37
CA LYS A 177 10.84 -23.20 3.43
C LYS A 177 10.80 -22.16 4.55
N ASP A 178 10.74 -20.86 4.19
CA ASP A 178 10.66 -19.81 5.19
C ASP A 178 9.27 -19.76 5.83
N MET A 179 8.20 -19.77 5.02
CA MET A 179 6.85 -19.57 5.53
C MET A 179 6.37 -20.75 6.37
N ILE A 180 6.62 -21.99 5.94
CA ILE A 180 6.12 -23.20 6.60
C ILE A 180 7.09 -23.66 7.69
N GLU A 181 8.35 -23.94 7.31
CA GLU A 181 9.29 -24.58 8.24
C GLU A 181 9.84 -23.62 9.29
N LYS A 182 10.10 -22.37 8.89
CA LYS A 182 10.73 -21.37 9.77
C LYS A 182 9.72 -20.57 10.59
N TYR A 183 8.62 -20.11 9.96
CA TYR A 183 7.65 -19.20 10.59
C TYR A 183 6.33 -19.89 10.97
N GLY A 184 6.12 -21.14 10.57
CA GLY A 184 5.01 -21.97 11.03
C GLY A 184 3.64 -21.55 10.51
N PHE A 185 3.55 -21.02 9.28
CA PHE A 185 2.25 -20.78 8.64
C PHE A 185 1.62 -22.11 8.21
N ASP A 186 0.34 -22.32 8.53
CA ASP A 186 -0.46 -23.49 8.11
C ASP A 186 -0.96 -23.32 6.67
N ILE A 187 -0.07 -23.43 5.70
CA ILE A 187 -0.33 -23.13 4.28
C ILE A 187 0.30 -24.17 3.36
N GLU A 188 -0.21 -24.24 2.12
CA GLU A 188 0.38 -24.97 1.01
C GLU A 188 0.44 -24.11 -0.25
N LEU A 189 1.47 -24.29 -1.07
CA LEU A 189 1.68 -23.50 -2.27
C LEU A 189 0.68 -23.87 -3.36
N ILE A 190 0.01 -22.84 -3.95
CA ILE A 190 -0.83 -23.00 -5.14
C ILE A 190 -0.02 -22.70 -6.40
N VAL A 191 0.59 -21.49 -6.44
CA VAL A 191 1.30 -20.99 -7.61
C VAL A 191 2.29 -19.89 -7.20
N LYS A 192 3.34 -19.72 -8.01
CA LYS A 192 4.31 -18.63 -7.88
C LYS A 192 4.53 -17.90 -9.20
N VAL A 193 4.88 -16.61 -9.12
CA VAL A 193 5.11 -15.77 -10.30
C VAL A 193 6.19 -14.72 -10.04
N LYS A 194 7.02 -14.44 -11.05
CA LYS A 194 7.98 -13.33 -11.00
C LYS A 194 7.30 -12.01 -11.25
N THR A 195 7.62 -11.03 -10.41
CA THR A 195 7.10 -9.66 -10.44
C THR A 195 8.24 -8.65 -10.37
N ASN A 196 7.95 -7.41 -10.77
CA ASN A 196 8.88 -6.30 -10.73
C ASN A 196 8.35 -5.21 -9.79
N MET A 197 9.28 -4.56 -9.08
CA MET A 197 9.02 -3.39 -8.24
C MET A 197 9.63 -2.17 -8.89
N HIS A 198 9.00 -1.00 -8.69
CA HIS A 198 9.60 0.27 -9.08
C HIS A 198 10.93 0.49 -8.33
N GLY A 199 11.93 1.00 -9.05
CA GLY A 199 13.25 1.27 -8.47
C GLY A 199 14.12 0.03 -8.19
N SER A 200 13.62 -1.19 -8.39
CA SER A 200 14.39 -2.43 -8.23
C SER A 200 14.81 -3.01 -9.58
N ARG A 201 16.11 -3.34 -9.71
CA ARG A 201 16.62 -4.10 -10.85
C ARG A 201 16.37 -5.60 -10.73
N ARG A 202 16.02 -6.08 -9.55
CA ARG A 202 15.79 -7.50 -9.28
C ARG A 202 14.30 -7.81 -9.33
N SER A 203 13.95 -8.93 -9.96
CA SER A 203 12.60 -9.46 -9.88
C SER A 203 12.37 -10.12 -8.52
N HIS A 204 11.16 -9.99 -7.99
CA HIS A 204 10.73 -10.67 -6.78
C HIS A 204 9.74 -11.77 -7.15
N THR A 205 9.83 -12.92 -6.50
CA THR A 205 8.87 -14.00 -6.70
C THR A 205 7.73 -13.83 -5.70
N VAL A 206 6.50 -13.76 -6.19
CA VAL A 206 5.29 -13.83 -5.38
C VAL A 206 4.86 -15.28 -5.29
N PHE A 207 4.47 -15.70 -4.11
CA PHE A 207 3.91 -17.00 -3.82
C PHE A 207 2.45 -16.81 -3.39
N ILE A 208 1.56 -17.60 -3.95
CA ILE A 208 0.15 -17.65 -3.57
C ILE A 208 -0.11 -18.98 -2.90
N TYR A 209 -0.52 -18.92 -1.65
CA TYR A 209 -0.77 -20.06 -0.80
C TYR A 209 -2.26 -20.19 -0.49
N ARG A 210 -2.70 -21.41 -0.22
CA ARG A 210 -3.97 -21.66 0.47
C ARG A 210 -3.73 -22.19 1.86
N ARG A 211 -4.67 -21.96 2.74
CA ARG A 211 -4.67 -22.49 4.08
C ARG A 211 -4.84 -24.01 4.05
N VAL A 212 -4.05 -24.73 4.84
CA VAL A 212 -4.26 -26.15 5.15
C VAL A 212 -5.10 -26.19 6.42
N SER A 213 -6.35 -26.64 6.32
CA SER A 213 -7.24 -26.76 7.48
C SER A 213 -6.81 -27.94 8.34
N THR A 214 -6.06 -27.69 9.40
CA THR A 214 -5.58 -28.74 10.30
C THR A 214 -6.32 -28.81 11.63
N LYS A 215 -7.10 -27.79 12.01
CA LYS A 215 -7.86 -27.79 13.28
C LYS A 215 -9.15 -26.99 13.15
N LYS A 216 -10.27 -27.54 13.67
CA LYS A 216 -11.42 -26.72 14.08
C LYS A 216 -10.91 -25.80 15.18
N ASN A 217 -10.88 -24.49 14.91
CA ASN A 217 -10.53 -23.51 15.93
C ASN A 217 -11.57 -23.61 17.05
N GLU A 218 -11.13 -24.11 18.20
CA GLU A 218 -11.89 -24.08 19.44
C GLU A 218 -12.15 -22.62 19.81
N ASN A 219 -13.44 -22.29 20.02
CA ASN A 219 -14.02 -21.12 20.67
C ASN A 219 -13.07 -19.94 20.93
N ILE A 220 -12.81 -19.15 19.90
CA ILE A 220 -12.45 -17.75 20.08
C ILE A 220 -13.80 -17.03 20.18
N ASP A 221 -14.01 -16.24 21.23
CA ASP A 221 -15.13 -15.29 21.30
C ASP A 221 -14.99 -14.28 20.16
N LEU A 222 -15.55 -14.62 19.01
CA LEU A 222 -15.48 -13.82 17.80
C LEU A 222 -16.61 -12.81 17.84
N ILE A 223 -16.26 -11.53 17.86
CA ILE A 223 -17.22 -10.48 17.54
C ILE A 223 -17.74 -10.77 16.14
N THR A 224 -19.05 -10.84 16.00
CA THR A 224 -19.66 -11.08 14.70
C THR A 224 -20.19 -9.76 14.13
N CYS A 225 -19.71 -9.43 12.93
CA CYS A 225 -20.27 -8.36 12.11
C CYS A 225 -21.17 -8.97 11.03
N ASN A 226 -22.46 -8.70 11.09
CA ASN A 226 -23.44 -9.26 10.14
C ASN A 226 -23.35 -10.79 10.03
N GLY A 227 -23.16 -11.50 11.15
CA GLY A 227 -23.08 -12.96 11.22
C GLY A 227 -21.76 -13.55 10.76
N MET A 228 -20.74 -12.74 10.48
CA MET A 228 -19.38 -13.19 10.16
C MET A 228 -18.40 -12.85 11.27
N PRO A 229 -17.43 -13.74 11.55
CA PRO A 229 -16.31 -13.42 12.44
C PRO A 229 -15.57 -12.18 11.95
N CYS A 230 -15.25 -11.27 12.87
CA CYS A 230 -14.49 -10.05 12.58
C CYS A 230 -13.60 -9.72 13.76
N ASP A 231 -12.33 -9.39 13.51
CA ASP A 231 -11.43 -8.87 14.53
C ASP A 231 -11.80 -7.44 14.90
N ASP A 232 -11.62 -7.07 16.18
CA ASP A 232 -11.90 -5.73 16.68
C ASP A 232 -11.19 -4.64 15.87
N LEU A 233 -9.94 -4.92 15.44
CA LEU A 233 -9.14 -3.98 14.67
C LEU A 233 -9.79 -3.59 13.33
N PHE A 234 -10.56 -4.47 12.73
CA PHE A 234 -11.14 -4.28 11.40
C PHE A 234 -12.64 -3.95 11.42
N HIS A 235 -13.26 -4.03 12.58
CA HIS A 235 -14.70 -3.91 12.75
C HIS A 235 -15.26 -2.58 12.22
N ASP A 236 -14.71 -1.47 12.66
CA ASP A 236 -15.20 -0.14 12.26
C ASP A 236 -15.02 0.15 10.79
N ALA A 237 -13.87 -0.30 10.21
CA ALA A 237 -13.60 -0.20 8.78
C ALA A 237 -14.61 -1.02 7.97
N TRP A 238 -14.92 -2.23 8.42
CA TRP A 238 -15.91 -3.09 7.79
C TRP A 238 -17.31 -2.49 7.79
N ILE A 239 -17.74 -1.90 8.92
CA ILE A 239 -19.03 -1.21 9.02
C ILE A 239 -19.09 0.01 8.09
N LYS A 240 -18.01 0.80 8.01
CA LYS A 240 -17.93 1.96 7.12
C LYS A 240 -18.15 1.57 5.65
N THR A 241 -17.59 0.45 5.18
CA THR A 241 -17.78 0.00 3.79
C THR A 241 -19.22 -0.39 3.47
N LYS A 242 -19.99 -0.83 4.48
CA LYS A 242 -21.41 -1.21 4.29
C LYS A 242 -22.35 -0.01 4.27
N LYS A 243 -22.00 1.07 4.93
CA LYS A 243 -22.83 2.28 5.09
C LYS A 243 -22.35 3.46 4.23
N GLY A 244 -21.08 3.45 3.81
CA GLY A 244 -20.46 4.58 3.13
C GLY A 244 -20.81 4.64 1.65
N ASP A 245 -21.01 5.86 1.17
CA ASP A 245 -20.96 6.23 -0.24
C ASP A 245 -19.60 6.89 -0.55
N LEU A 246 -19.33 7.11 -1.84
CA LEU A 246 -18.09 7.73 -2.29
C LEU A 246 -17.83 9.09 -1.65
N GLN A 247 -18.88 9.91 -1.50
CA GLN A 247 -18.76 11.26 -0.93
C GLN A 247 -18.37 11.21 0.54
N SER A 248 -19.05 10.38 1.34
CA SER A 248 -18.76 10.22 2.76
C SER A 248 -17.35 9.68 3.01
N ILE A 249 -16.90 8.71 2.24
CA ILE A 249 -15.53 8.17 2.33
C ILE A 249 -14.51 9.24 1.96
N HIS A 250 -14.76 10.00 0.89
CA HIS A 250 -13.87 11.06 0.44
C HIS A 250 -13.72 12.18 1.49
N GLU A 251 -14.81 12.64 2.09
CA GLU A 251 -14.77 13.63 3.17
C GLU A 251 -14.05 13.09 4.42
N GLY A 252 -14.30 11.83 4.79
CA GLY A 252 -13.60 11.17 5.89
C GLY A 252 -12.08 11.12 5.65
N ILE A 253 -11.63 10.82 4.44
CA ILE A 253 -10.21 10.82 4.06
C ILE A 253 -9.59 12.21 4.21
N LYS A 254 -10.27 13.28 3.74
CA LYS A 254 -9.80 14.65 3.90
C LYS A 254 -9.58 15.01 5.38
N GLN A 255 -10.56 14.69 6.22
CA GLN A 255 -10.47 14.94 7.67
C GLN A 255 -9.30 14.18 8.31
N GLN A 256 -9.13 12.89 8.00
CA GLN A 256 -8.04 12.08 8.53
C GLN A 256 -6.65 12.61 8.12
N ILE A 257 -6.48 13.03 6.84
CA ILE A 257 -5.23 13.64 6.38
C ILE A 257 -4.95 14.95 7.12
N MET A 258 -5.97 15.77 7.35
CA MET A 258 -5.84 17.03 8.07
C MET A 258 -5.40 16.79 9.53
N ILE A 259 -6.06 15.89 10.24
CA ILE A 259 -5.73 15.53 11.63
C ILE A 259 -4.29 14.99 11.71
N ALA A 260 -3.93 14.06 10.83
CA ALA A 260 -2.59 13.47 10.83
C ALA A 260 -1.48 14.52 10.59
N ARG A 261 -1.71 15.50 9.73
CA ARG A 261 -0.76 16.60 9.51
C ARG A 261 -0.61 17.50 10.74
N GLN A 262 -1.69 17.77 11.45
CA GLN A 262 -1.65 18.58 12.67
C GLN A 262 -0.94 17.86 13.82
N THR A 263 -1.08 16.55 13.92
CA THR A 263 -0.46 15.74 14.99
C THR A 263 0.99 15.38 14.68
N SER A 264 1.38 15.33 13.42
CA SER A 264 2.75 15.00 12.98
C SER A 264 3.66 16.22 12.84
N GLU A 265 3.18 17.46 13.06
CA GLU A 265 4.08 18.61 13.16
C GLU A 265 5.02 18.41 14.37
N PRO A 266 6.34 18.32 14.16
CA PRO A 266 7.26 18.26 15.29
C PRO A 266 7.05 19.53 16.10
N LYS A 267 6.85 19.43 17.43
CA LYS A 267 7.05 20.55 18.33
C LYS A 267 8.37 21.17 17.91
N ARG A 268 8.35 22.41 17.39
CA ARG A 268 9.52 23.15 16.90
C ARG A 268 10.56 23.21 18.00
N THR A 269 11.40 22.22 18.12
CA THR A 269 12.73 22.38 18.67
C THR A 269 13.53 23.08 17.58
N ASN A 270 14.15 24.22 17.91
CA ASN A 270 14.95 25.08 17.05
C ASN A 270 16.17 24.38 16.42
N LEU A 271 15.97 23.33 15.65
CA LEU A 271 16.98 22.77 14.76
C LEU A 271 16.88 23.55 13.45
N GLN A 272 17.81 24.47 13.26
CA GLN A 272 17.93 25.26 12.06
C GLN A 272 18.11 24.30 10.87
N TYR A 273 17.35 24.57 9.82
CA TYR A 273 17.36 23.90 8.49
C TYR A 273 18.76 23.79 7.84
N LYS A 274 19.78 24.39 8.44
CA LYS A 274 21.20 24.37 8.00
C LYS A 274 21.88 23.01 8.20
N ASP A 275 21.39 22.16 9.11
CA ASP A 275 22.07 20.90 9.47
C ASP A 275 21.66 19.71 8.60
N LEU A 276 20.60 19.84 7.80
CA LEU A 276 20.13 18.80 6.88
C LEU A 276 20.79 18.80 5.50
N VAL A 277 21.58 19.83 5.18
CA VAL A 277 22.36 19.90 3.95
C VAL A 277 23.82 19.64 4.28
N GLN A 278 24.19 18.45 4.65
CA GLN A 278 25.59 18.04 4.70
C GLN A 278 26.19 18.15 3.30
N LYS A 279 27.16 19.07 3.15
CA LYS A 279 28.01 19.15 1.97
C LYS A 279 28.65 17.79 1.72
N PRO A 280 28.68 17.28 0.47
CA PRO A 280 29.39 16.03 0.17
C PRO A 280 30.84 16.16 0.63
N SER A 281 31.31 15.16 1.37
CA SER A 281 32.68 15.11 1.87
C SER A 281 33.70 15.25 0.73
N LEU A 282 34.79 15.95 0.99
CA LEU A 282 35.87 16.26 0.06
C LEU A 282 36.50 15.03 -0.64
N SER A 283 36.25 13.80 -0.14
CA SER A 283 36.75 12.55 -0.73
C SER A 283 36.12 12.20 -2.09
N LEU A 284 34.96 12.76 -2.43
CA LEU A 284 34.36 12.55 -3.76
C LEU A 284 34.93 13.46 -4.85
N ARG A 285 35.54 14.59 -4.49
CA ARG A 285 36.14 15.52 -5.49
C ARG A 285 37.40 14.96 -6.14
N SER A 286 38.17 14.10 -5.49
CA SER A 286 39.40 13.52 -6.05
C SER A 286 39.14 12.40 -7.08
N LYS A 287 37.98 11.71 -7.00
CA LYS A 287 37.62 10.64 -7.96
C LYS A 287 37.01 11.15 -9.27
N ILE A 288 36.53 12.39 -9.29
CA ILE A 288 35.88 12.98 -10.48
C ILE A 288 36.92 13.58 -11.43
N LYS A 289 38.12 13.99 -10.95
CA LYS A 289 39.17 14.56 -11.79
C LYS A 289 39.94 13.56 -12.67
N LYS A 290 39.80 12.26 -12.47
CA LYS A 290 40.50 11.22 -13.25
C LYS A 290 39.69 10.60 -14.39
N LYS A 291 38.49 11.12 -14.73
CA LYS A 291 37.64 10.58 -15.78
C LYS A 291 37.18 11.62 -16.81
N LYS A 292 38.05 12.55 -17.16
CA LYS A 292 37.79 13.55 -18.21
C LYS A 292 38.56 13.26 -19.49
N ASN A 293 38.60 12.02 -19.97
CA ASN A 293 38.89 11.70 -21.36
C ASN A 293 38.08 10.48 -21.77
N GLY A 294 36.89 10.72 -22.30
CA GLY A 294 35.99 9.71 -22.84
C GLY A 294 34.57 10.26 -22.99
N LYS A 295 34.27 10.64 -24.24
CA LYS A 295 32.96 11.14 -24.64
C LYS A 295 31.85 10.11 -24.34
N SER A 296 30.87 10.43 -23.50
CA SER A 296 29.47 10.01 -23.67
C SER A 296 28.59 10.88 -22.79
N SER A 297 27.69 11.60 -23.41
CA SER A 297 26.67 12.46 -22.89
C SER A 297 25.52 11.64 -22.27
N LEU A 298 25.20 11.85 -20.99
CA LEU A 298 23.92 11.49 -20.38
C LEU A 298 23.45 12.65 -19.49
N PRO A 299 22.17 13.04 -19.54
CA PRO A 299 21.71 14.32 -19.03
C PRO A 299 21.42 14.27 -17.53
N LEU A 300 21.98 15.24 -16.83
CA LEU A 300 21.65 15.63 -15.42
C LEU A 300 20.30 16.37 -15.38
N LEU A 301 19.18 15.70 -15.60
CA LEU A 301 17.86 16.38 -15.63
C LEU A 301 16.89 15.90 -14.56
N THR A 302 17.20 14.90 -13.76
CA THR A 302 16.27 14.29 -12.82
C THR A 302 16.20 14.92 -11.43
N THR A 303 17.27 15.57 -10.97
CA THR A 303 17.35 16.11 -9.60
C THR A 303 16.66 17.47 -9.41
N LYS A 304 16.64 18.32 -10.44
CA LYS A 304 16.01 19.65 -10.34
C LYS A 304 14.47 19.60 -10.31
N ARG A 305 13.87 18.65 -11.03
CA ARG A 305 12.38 18.49 -11.04
C ARG A 305 11.83 17.97 -9.70
N HIS A 306 12.57 17.12 -9.00
CA HIS A 306 12.15 16.60 -7.69
C HIS A 306 12.15 17.67 -6.60
N LEU A 307 13.15 18.55 -6.59
CA LEU A 307 13.23 19.68 -5.65
C LEU A 307 12.15 20.73 -5.93
N GLN A 308 11.83 20.99 -7.19
CA GLN A 308 10.77 21.92 -7.57
C GLN A 308 9.37 21.37 -7.22
N PHE A 309 9.19 20.06 -7.23
CA PHE A 309 7.91 19.44 -6.86
C PHE A 309 7.66 19.52 -5.35
N ILE A 310 8.67 19.20 -4.53
CA ILE A 310 8.58 19.35 -3.06
C ILE A 310 8.33 20.80 -2.68
N GLN A 311 8.97 21.76 -3.33
CA GLN A 311 8.70 23.19 -3.13
C GLN A 311 7.28 23.59 -3.57
N LYS A 312 6.77 23.05 -4.68
CA LYS A 312 5.38 23.36 -5.11
C LYS A 312 4.34 22.80 -4.14
N VAL A 313 4.53 21.60 -3.59
CA VAL A 313 3.61 21.02 -2.60
C VAL A 313 3.62 21.81 -1.29
N LEU A 314 4.78 22.32 -0.87
CA LEU A 314 4.91 23.17 0.31
C LEU A 314 4.33 24.56 0.12
N VAL A 315 4.49 25.16 -1.05
CA VAL A 315 3.98 26.52 -1.36
C VAL A 315 2.46 26.52 -1.56
N THR A 316 1.89 25.49 -2.22
CA THR A 316 0.41 25.37 -2.34
C THR A 316 -0.26 25.13 -0.99
N SER A 317 0.42 24.44 -0.06
CA SER A 317 -0.10 24.27 1.31
C SER A 317 -0.07 25.57 2.12
N GLN A 318 0.86 26.49 1.85
CA GLN A 318 0.92 27.79 2.52
C GLN A 318 -0.07 28.81 1.94
N MET A 319 -0.35 28.77 0.63
CA MET A 319 -1.33 29.69 0.01
C MET A 319 -2.79 29.38 0.39
N LEU A 320 -3.14 28.12 0.69
CA LEU A 320 -4.48 27.77 1.15
C LEU A 320 -4.78 28.21 2.59
N ILE A 321 -3.75 28.53 3.39
CA ILE A 321 -3.91 29.04 4.76
C ILE A 321 -4.22 30.56 4.74
N PHE A 322 -3.83 31.30 3.68
CA PHE A 322 -4.03 32.77 3.61
C PHE A 322 -5.39 33.20 3.06
N VAL A 323 -6.18 32.31 2.48
CA VAL A 323 -7.47 32.68 1.86
C VAL A 323 -8.67 32.54 2.83
N HIS A 324 -8.48 31.96 4.02
CA HIS A 324 -9.58 31.74 5.00
C HIS A 324 -9.45 32.53 6.31
N CYS A 325 -8.59 33.53 6.38
CA CYS A 325 -8.45 34.39 7.57
C CYS A 325 -8.54 35.89 7.19
N TYR A 326 -9.64 36.33 6.56
CA TYR A 326 -10.16 37.73 6.67
C TYR A 326 -11.67 37.72 6.38
N PRO A 327 -12.44 38.56 7.15
CA PRO A 327 -13.89 38.53 7.18
C PRO A 327 -14.56 38.99 5.92
#